data_401a976f2062411e0266449302d11bc3
#
_entry.id   401a976f2062411e0266449302d11bc3
#
_cell.length_a   1.000
_cell.length_b   1.000
_cell.length_c   1.000
_cell.angle_alpha   90.00
_cell.angle_beta   90.00
_cell.angle_gamma   90.00
#
_symmetry.space_group_name_H-M   'P 1'
#
loop_
_entity.id
_entity.type
_entity.pdbx_description
1 polymer ?
#
loop_
_entity_poly.entity_id
_entity_poly.type
_entity_poly.pdbx_seq_one_letter_code
_entity_poly.pdbx_strand_id
1 'polypeptide(L)'
;MLTNHIACLSAILATLIAAVPCRAEADLKLPHEKVTLVTPPFVHAHEQVAKSGPKVIEFKMTVVEKPIVIDEVGTTIPGMTYNGSIPGPLMVVHEGDYVEVTLVNPATNTMTHTIDFHAATGALGGAALMEVNPGEQAMLRWKATRAGVFLYHCAPGGSMTPLHVISGMSGAVMVLPREGLRDKTGKLLHYDRIYYIGENDFYVPRGDDGKFQSVTDASDYFPKTLELMRKLVPTHVVFEGKVGALTGKNALQAKVGETVLIVHSQANRDSRPHLIGGHGDYVWETGKFHNPPEKDLETWFIRGGSAGAALYTFRQPGIYVYLNHMLVEAVELGALAHFKVEGQWNDDLMKQVSPPQPIVAVEGPPGEKSH
;
A
#
# COMPACT_ATOMS: atom_id res chain seq x y z
N MET A 1 -10.84 69.40 -28.50
CA MET A 1 -10.11 68.18 -28.82
C MET A 1 -9.02 68.04 -27.78
N LEU A 2 -9.28 67.27 -26.71
CA LEU A 2 -8.33 67.02 -25.66
C LEU A 2 -7.88 65.57 -25.84
N THR A 3 -6.60 65.33 -26.08
CA THR A 3 -5.94 64.06 -26.12
C THR A 3 -5.36 63.75 -24.73
N ASN A 4 -5.92 62.74 -24.00
CA ASN A 4 -5.37 62.25 -22.77
C ASN A 4 -4.34 61.19 -23.05
N HIS A 5 -3.08 61.43 -22.69
CA HIS A 5 -2.04 60.42 -22.59
C HIS A 5 -2.11 59.76 -21.23
N ILE A 6 -2.45 58.47 -21.21
CA ILE A 6 -2.32 57.61 -20.03
C ILE A 6 -0.93 56.97 -20.07
N ALA A 7 -0.06 57.39 -19.15
CA ALA A 7 1.22 56.77 -18.93
C ALA A 7 1.03 55.53 -18.02
N CYS A 8 1.27 54.33 -18.54
CA CYS A 8 1.37 53.11 -17.74
C CYS A 8 2.72 53.09 -17.00
N LEU A 9 2.69 53.29 -15.69
CA LEU A 9 3.82 52.97 -14.81
C LEU A 9 3.85 51.45 -14.57
N SER A 10 4.81 50.76 -15.18
CA SER A 10 5.13 49.37 -14.86
C SER A 10 6.00 49.34 -13.61
N ALA A 11 5.42 49.00 -12.45
CA ALA A 11 6.15 48.74 -11.23
C ALA A 11 6.76 47.34 -11.31
N ILE A 12 8.08 47.24 -11.48
CA ILE A 12 8.84 46.00 -11.38
C ILE A 12 8.97 45.68 -9.86
N LEU A 13 8.21 44.71 -9.41
CA LEU A 13 8.34 44.16 -8.07
C LEU A 13 9.53 43.19 -8.04
N ALA A 14 10.68 43.70 -7.63
CA ALA A 14 11.85 42.88 -7.36
C ALA A 14 11.60 42.11 -6.07
N THR A 15 11.22 40.83 -6.20
CA THR A 15 11.18 39.90 -5.07
C THR A 15 12.61 39.62 -4.62
N LEU A 16 13.05 40.19 -3.51
CA LEU A 16 14.24 39.74 -2.79
C LEU A 16 14.00 38.31 -2.29
N ILE A 17 14.54 37.34 -2.98
CA ILE A 17 14.69 36.00 -2.43
C ILE A 17 15.79 36.12 -1.37
N ALA A 18 15.40 36.30 -0.11
CA ALA A 18 16.32 36.16 1.00
C ALA A 18 16.82 34.71 1.00
N ALA A 19 18.08 34.51 0.68
CA ALA A 19 18.74 33.24 0.89
C ALA A 19 18.64 32.92 2.38
N VAL A 20 17.78 31.95 2.71
CA VAL A 20 17.73 31.39 4.07
C VAL A 20 19.11 30.78 4.29
N PRO A 21 19.89 31.25 5.29
CA PRO A 21 21.19 30.64 5.56
C PRO A 21 20.94 29.17 5.84
N CYS A 22 21.61 28.29 5.08
CA CYS A 22 21.71 26.89 5.39
C CYS A 22 22.26 26.80 6.82
N ARG A 23 21.36 26.56 7.78
CA ARG A 23 21.74 26.41 9.18
C ARG A 23 22.55 25.13 9.21
N ALA A 24 23.86 25.23 9.51
CA ALA A 24 24.71 24.06 9.69
C ALA A 24 23.96 23.07 10.57
N GLU A 25 23.78 21.89 10.05
CA GLU A 25 23.04 20.78 10.66
C GLU A 25 23.70 20.50 12.01
N ALA A 26 22.95 20.77 13.10
CA ALA A 26 23.40 20.28 14.39
C ALA A 26 23.28 18.76 14.30
N ASP A 27 24.39 18.06 14.24
CA ASP A 27 24.44 16.60 14.27
C ASP A 27 23.53 16.13 15.41
N LEU A 28 22.47 15.41 15.04
CA LEU A 28 21.62 14.78 16.03
C LEU A 28 22.48 13.77 16.78
N LYS A 29 22.81 14.06 18.03
CA LYS A 29 23.56 13.15 18.91
C LYS A 29 22.67 11.95 19.30
N LEU A 30 22.05 11.32 18.32
CA LEU A 30 21.20 10.14 18.47
C LEU A 30 21.90 8.92 17.92
N PRO A 31 21.61 7.73 18.45
CA PRO A 31 22.07 6.49 17.84
C PRO A 31 21.55 6.35 16.41
N HIS A 32 22.40 5.87 15.51
CA HIS A 32 22.04 5.56 14.12
C HIS A 32 21.86 4.06 13.95
N GLU A 33 20.84 3.67 13.21
CA GLU A 33 20.56 2.29 12.84
C GLU A 33 20.26 2.17 11.35
N LYS A 34 21.06 1.34 10.64
CA LYS A 34 20.83 1.03 9.23
C LYS A 34 19.94 -0.18 9.12
N VAL A 35 18.84 -0.04 8.38
CA VAL A 35 17.85 -1.10 8.17
C VAL A 35 17.82 -1.49 6.70
N THR A 36 17.98 -2.78 6.44
CA THR A 36 17.79 -3.35 5.10
C THR A 36 16.29 -3.62 4.88
N LEU A 37 15.74 -2.97 3.87
CA LEU A 37 14.35 -3.17 3.47
C LEU A 37 14.15 -4.55 2.84
N VAL A 38 12.98 -5.13 3.09
CA VAL A 38 12.61 -6.48 2.62
C VAL A 38 11.46 -6.36 1.62
N THR A 39 11.50 -7.19 0.60
CA THR A 39 10.45 -7.25 -0.43
C THR A 39 9.11 -7.68 0.18
N PRO A 40 8.01 -6.95 -0.06
CA PRO A 40 6.67 -7.38 0.33
C PRO A 40 6.33 -8.78 -0.24
N PRO A 41 5.47 -9.54 0.42
CA PRO A 41 4.65 -9.18 1.59
C PRO A 41 5.41 -9.25 2.92
N PHE A 42 6.69 -9.57 2.91
CA PHE A 42 7.51 -9.66 4.12
C PHE A 42 7.97 -8.28 4.58
N VAL A 43 8.25 -8.19 5.88
CA VAL A 43 8.65 -6.94 6.54
C VAL A 43 9.95 -7.19 7.28
N HIS A 44 10.84 -6.19 7.29
CA HIS A 44 12.10 -6.30 8.03
C HIS A 44 11.87 -6.50 9.53
N ALA A 45 12.84 -7.13 10.20
CA ALA A 45 12.80 -7.32 11.66
C ALA A 45 12.71 -5.95 12.37
N HIS A 46 11.84 -5.86 13.34
CA HIS A 46 11.61 -4.66 14.14
C HIS A 46 11.06 -5.01 15.51
N GLU A 47 11.13 -4.07 16.44
CA GLU A 47 10.56 -4.22 17.78
C GLU A 47 9.13 -3.68 17.82
N GLN A 48 8.21 -4.43 18.41
CA GLN A 48 6.81 -3.98 18.56
C GLN A 48 6.67 -2.92 19.67
N VAL A 49 7.58 -2.93 20.64
CA VAL A 49 7.71 -1.96 21.72
C VAL A 49 9.14 -1.44 21.71
N ALA A 50 9.32 -0.14 21.68
CA ALA A 50 10.65 0.46 21.63
C ALA A 50 11.45 0.16 22.92
N LYS A 51 12.68 -0.35 22.77
CA LYS A 51 13.58 -0.64 23.90
C LYS A 51 14.45 0.52 24.32
N SER A 52 14.50 1.58 23.53
CA SER A 52 15.34 2.75 23.78
C SER A 52 14.63 4.05 23.41
N GLY A 53 15.25 5.18 23.68
CA GLY A 53 14.80 6.49 23.21
C GLY A 53 14.81 6.64 21.68
N PRO A 54 14.46 7.82 21.16
CA PRO A 54 14.51 8.10 19.72
C PRO A 54 15.90 7.86 19.12
N LYS A 55 15.93 7.42 17.86
CA LYS A 55 17.15 7.18 17.08
C LYS A 55 16.96 7.66 15.64
N VAL A 56 18.02 7.65 14.87
CA VAL A 56 18.00 7.87 13.43
C VAL A 56 17.95 6.51 12.74
N ILE A 57 16.90 6.24 11.96
CA ILE A 57 16.76 5.02 11.18
C ILE A 57 17.08 5.34 9.72
N GLU A 58 18.10 4.68 9.19
CA GLU A 58 18.58 4.89 7.82
C GLU A 58 18.05 3.80 6.90
N PHE A 59 17.35 4.20 5.84
CA PHE A 59 16.90 3.34 4.75
C PHE A 59 17.55 3.76 3.42
N LYS A 60 17.75 2.79 2.55
CA LYS A 60 18.14 3.04 1.17
C LYS A 60 17.09 2.49 0.24
N MET A 61 16.62 3.31 -0.70
CA MET A 61 15.68 2.95 -1.75
C MET A 61 16.30 3.22 -3.12
N THR A 62 16.23 2.22 -3.99
CA THR A 62 16.71 2.33 -5.37
C THR A 62 15.50 2.26 -6.31
N VAL A 63 15.41 3.22 -7.21
CA VAL A 63 14.40 3.19 -8.26
C VAL A 63 14.80 2.18 -9.32
N VAL A 64 13.87 1.34 -9.73
CA VAL A 64 14.07 0.34 -10.79
C VAL A 64 12.94 0.49 -11.82
N GLU A 65 13.31 0.93 -13.02
CA GLU A 65 12.45 0.92 -14.20
C GLU A 65 12.68 -0.40 -14.94
N LYS A 66 11.64 -1.20 -15.11
CA LYS A 66 11.72 -2.49 -15.82
C LYS A 66 10.34 -2.95 -16.31
N PRO A 67 10.26 -3.77 -17.37
CA PRO A 67 9.03 -4.46 -17.71
C PRO A 67 8.55 -5.37 -16.57
N ILE A 68 7.25 -5.32 -16.26
CA ILE A 68 6.60 -6.11 -15.20
C ILE A 68 5.43 -6.87 -15.79
N VAL A 69 5.39 -8.17 -15.53
CA VAL A 69 4.26 -9.05 -15.87
C VAL A 69 3.22 -8.97 -14.77
N ILE A 70 1.99 -8.56 -15.10
CA ILE A 70 0.91 -8.24 -14.14
C ILE A 70 -0.20 -9.29 -14.05
N ASP A 71 -0.24 -10.25 -14.96
CA ASP A 71 -1.23 -11.33 -14.97
C ASP A 71 -0.64 -12.69 -15.38
N GLU A 72 -1.49 -13.71 -15.44
CA GLU A 72 -1.08 -15.07 -15.77
C GLU A 72 -0.91 -15.30 -17.28
N VAL A 73 -1.51 -14.46 -18.14
CA VAL A 73 -1.37 -14.55 -19.60
C VAL A 73 -0.13 -13.81 -20.11
N GLY A 74 0.61 -13.15 -19.23
CA GLY A 74 1.89 -12.51 -19.53
C GLY A 74 1.77 -11.06 -19.98
N THR A 75 0.64 -10.39 -19.69
CA THR A 75 0.50 -8.95 -19.94
C THR A 75 1.59 -8.18 -19.22
N THR A 76 2.32 -7.36 -19.97
CA THR A 76 3.51 -6.65 -19.48
C THR A 76 3.31 -5.15 -19.61
N ILE A 77 3.70 -4.41 -18.55
CA ILE A 77 3.70 -2.95 -18.51
C ILE A 77 5.11 -2.41 -18.23
N PRO A 78 5.43 -1.16 -18.59
CA PRO A 78 6.65 -0.50 -18.14
C PRO A 78 6.49 -0.14 -16.66
N GLY A 79 6.97 -1.01 -15.78
CA GLY A 79 6.88 -0.82 -14.34
C GLY A 79 7.95 0.13 -13.83
N MET A 80 7.58 0.92 -12.84
CA MET A 80 8.47 1.78 -12.06
C MET A 80 8.31 1.40 -10.60
N THR A 81 9.40 1.15 -9.90
CA THR A 81 9.34 0.53 -8.59
C THR A 81 10.36 1.10 -7.63
N TYR A 82 10.09 0.98 -6.35
CA TYR A 82 11.08 1.12 -5.30
C TYR A 82 11.63 -0.27 -4.92
N ASN A 83 12.94 -0.45 -5.02
CA ASN A 83 13.65 -1.71 -4.78
C ASN A 83 13.15 -2.90 -5.63
N GLY A 84 12.54 -2.63 -6.79
CA GLY A 84 12.16 -3.65 -7.77
C GLY A 84 10.88 -4.42 -7.48
N SER A 85 10.08 -4.03 -6.48
CA SER A 85 8.79 -4.65 -6.11
C SER A 85 7.61 -3.68 -6.21
N ILE A 86 6.42 -4.23 -6.37
CA ILE A 86 5.13 -3.54 -6.25
C ILE A 86 4.32 -4.30 -5.18
N PRO A 87 3.96 -3.63 -4.08
CA PRO A 87 4.35 -2.28 -3.69
C PRO A 87 5.86 -2.19 -3.37
N GLY A 88 6.36 -0.97 -3.18
CA GLY A 88 7.65 -0.73 -2.53
C GLY A 88 7.64 -1.22 -1.07
N PRO A 89 8.81 -1.46 -0.46
CA PRO A 89 8.93 -2.05 0.87
C PRO A 89 8.23 -1.27 1.99
N LEU A 90 7.72 -1.97 3.01
CA LEU A 90 7.26 -1.34 4.24
C LEU A 90 8.46 -0.91 5.09
N MET A 91 8.51 0.38 5.47
CA MET A 91 9.41 0.91 6.48
C MET A 91 8.73 0.86 7.84
N VAL A 92 9.39 0.34 8.87
CA VAL A 92 8.86 0.33 10.25
C VAL A 92 9.80 1.09 11.15
N VAL A 93 9.24 2.06 11.87
CA VAL A 93 9.95 2.93 12.83
C VAL A 93 9.05 3.17 14.04
N HIS A 94 9.57 3.84 15.09
CA HIS A 94 8.77 4.26 16.22
C HIS A 94 8.50 5.77 16.21
N GLU A 95 7.41 6.17 16.83
CA GLU A 95 7.10 7.58 17.04
C GLU A 95 8.25 8.29 17.77
N GLY A 96 8.62 9.46 17.26
CA GLY A 96 9.75 10.24 17.75
C GLY A 96 11.09 9.93 17.10
N ASP A 97 11.24 8.82 16.38
CA ASP A 97 12.45 8.52 15.60
C ASP A 97 12.60 9.50 14.44
N TYR A 98 13.85 9.66 13.98
CA TYR A 98 14.17 10.33 12.74
C TYR A 98 14.37 9.28 11.66
N VAL A 99 13.81 9.53 10.51
CA VAL A 99 13.88 8.64 9.35
C VAL A 99 14.74 9.31 8.30
N GLU A 100 15.84 8.67 7.93
CA GLU A 100 16.69 9.08 6.81
C GLU A 100 16.47 8.11 5.65
N VAL A 101 16.02 8.65 4.53
CA VAL A 101 15.85 7.84 3.31
C VAL A 101 16.78 8.37 2.24
N THR A 102 17.68 7.52 1.78
CA THR A 102 18.48 7.79 0.56
C THR A 102 17.73 7.19 -0.62
N LEU A 103 17.25 8.04 -1.53
CA LEU A 103 16.68 7.64 -2.82
C LEU A 103 17.78 7.67 -3.87
N VAL A 104 17.99 6.57 -4.57
CA VAL A 104 18.94 6.43 -5.66
C VAL A 104 18.20 6.19 -6.96
N ASN A 105 18.45 7.03 -7.96
CA ASN A 105 17.96 6.85 -9.33
C ASN A 105 19.14 6.47 -10.23
N PRO A 106 19.34 5.18 -10.56
CA PRO A 106 20.46 4.74 -11.39
C PRO A 106 20.50 5.42 -12.76
N ALA A 107 21.69 5.64 -13.31
CA ALA A 107 21.87 6.23 -14.62
C ALA A 107 21.27 5.41 -15.78
N THR A 108 20.90 4.16 -15.54
CA THR A 108 20.20 3.29 -16.48
C THR A 108 18.71 3.56 -16.59
N ASN A 109 18.14 4.30 -15.65
CA ASN A 109 16.74 4.75 -15.67
C ASN A 109 16.58 5.91 -16.66
N THR A 110 15.35 6.21 -17.02
CA THR A 110 15.03 7.21 -18.07
C THR A 110 14.26 8.41 -17.53
N MET A 111 13.68 8.31 -16.35
CA MET A 111 12.78 9.32 -15.80
C MET A 111 13.28 9.90 -14.49
N THR A 112 12.80 11.11 -14.19
CA THR A 112 12.95 11.75 -12.88
C THR A 112 12.00 11.12 -11.88
N HIS A 113 12.49 10.84 -10.68
CA HIS A 113 11.71 10.25 -9.60
C HIS A 113 11.86 11.02 -8.29
N THR A 114 10.90 10.82 -7.39
CA THR A 114 10.92 11.43 -6.05
C THR A 114 10.17 10.55 -5.06
N ILE A 115 10.08 10.95 -3.80
CA ILE A 115 9.20 10.34 -2.80
C ILE A 115 8.46 11.43 -2.03
N ASP A 116 7.12 11.33 -2.02
CA ASP A 116 6.22 12.01 -1.10
C ASP A 116 5.91 11.06 0.06
N PHE A 117 6.20 11.48 1.29
CA PHE A 117 5.91 10.73 2.51
C PHE A 117 4.69 11.29 3.22
N HIS A 118 3.55 10.60 3.21
CA HIS A 118 2.37 11.00 3.98
C HIS A 118 2.62 11.00 5.50
N ALA A 119 3.67 10.32 5.97
CA ALA A 119 4.10 10.31 7.37
C ALA A 119 4.89 11.56 7.76
N ALA A 120 5.50 12.26 6.78
CA ALA A 120 6.32 13.44 7.04
C ALA A 120 5.47 14.69 7.24
N THR A 121 5.98 15.62 8.06
CA THR A 121 5.38 16.95 8.21
C THR A 121 6.24 17.98 7.48
N GLY A 122 5.76 18.47 6.36
CA GLY A 122 6.43 19.45 5.52
C GLY A 122 5.77 19.58 4.16
N ALA A 123 6.14 20.61 3.40
CA ALA A 123 5.56 20.86 2.08
C ALA A 123 5.81 19.68 1.14
N LEU A 124 4.76 19.25 0.45
CA LEU A 124 4.78 18.13 -0.52
C LEU A 124 5.37 16.83 0.07
N GLY A 125 5.23 16.59 1.40
CA GLY A 125 5.76 15.40 2.05
C GLY A 125 7.26 15.16 1.83
N GLY A 126 7.99 16.20 1.44
CA GLY A 126 9.41 16.16 1.09
C GLY A 126 9.70 15.89 -0.39
N ALA A 127 8.70 15.70 -1.25
CA ALA A 127 8.91 15.32 -2.65
C ALA A 127 9.85 16.27 -3.41
N ALA A 128 9.70 17.58 -3.25
CA ALA A 128 10.58 18.57 -3.90
C ALA A 128 12.04 18.52 -3.41
N LEU A 129 12.31 17.93 -2.24
CA LEU A 129 13.65 17.75 -1.68
C LEU A 129 14.28 16.40 -2.08
N MET A 130 13.49 15.54 -2.70
CA MET A 130 13.86 14.17 -3.07
C MET A 130 13.81 13.92 -4.57
N GLU A 131 13.68 14.98 -5.37
CA GLU A 131 13.69 14.86 -6.83
C GLU A 131 15.10 14.46 -7.31
N VAL A 132 15.18 13.34 -8.02
CA VAL A 132 16.42 12.77 -8.54
C VAL A 132 16.28 12.40 -10.01
N ASN A 133 17.17 12.94 -10.84
CA ASN A 133 17.30 12.54 -12.25
C ASN A 133 18.09 11.24 -12.38
N PRO A 134 18.08 10.57 -13.54
CA PRO A 134 18.94 9.43 -13.79
C PRO A 134 20.42 9.74 -13.47
N GLY A 135 21.03 8.88 -12.65
CA GLY A 135 22.40 9.05 -12.16
C GLY A 135 22.55 9.85 -10.86
N GLU A 136 21.43 10.32 -10.28
CA GLU A 136 21.42 11.11 -9.05
C GLU A 136 20.93 10.32 -7.84
N GLN A 137 21.25 10.84 -6.67
CA GLN A 137 20.66 10.43 -5.40
C GLN A 137 20.42 11.64 -4.50
N ALA A 138 19.40 11.54 -3.65
CA ALA A 138 19.09 12.51 -2.61
C ALA A 138 18.82 11.80 -1.28
N MET A 139 19.04 12.52 -0.18
CA MET A 139 18.71 12.02 1.15
C MET A 139 17.78 13.01 1.85
N LEU A 140 16.68 12.51 2.40
CA LEU A 140 15.75 13.29 3.22
C LEU A 140 15.75 12.74 4.64
N ARG A 141 15.83 13.63 5.63
CA ARG A 141 15.53 13.33 7.03
C ARG A 141 14.21 13.96 7.43
N TRP A 142 13.35 13.17 8.02
CA TRP A 142 12.11 13.66 8.62
C TRP A 142 11.87 12.98 9.98
N LYS A 143 11.07 13.60 10.85
CA LYS A 143 10.73 13.06 12.17
C LYS A 143 9.39 12.35 12.12
N ALA A 144 9.31 11.14 12.66
CA ALA A 144 8.08 10.36 12.80
C ALA A 144 7.26 10.92 13.98
N THR A 145 6.37 11.88 13.71
CA THR A 145 5.65 12.66 14.74
C THR A 145 4.27 12.09 15.08
N ARG A 146 3.81 11.07 14.39
CA ARG A 146 2.48 10.47 14.57
C ARG A 146 2.55 8.97 14.36
N ALA A 147 2.05 8.21 15.32
CA ALA A 147 1.93 6.77 15.18
C ALA A 147 0.79 6.38 14.22
N GLY A 148 1.08 5.44 13.31
CA GLY A 148 0.12 4.98 12.31
C GLY A 148 0.77 4.31 11.12
N VAL A 149 -0.04 3.91 10.17
CA VAL A 149 0.40 3.48 8.84
C VAL A 149 0.10 4.58 7.84
N PHE A 150 1.08 4.91 7.01
CA PHE A 150 1.02 6.01 6.06
C PHE A 150 1.57 5.55 4.72
N LEU A 151 1.04 6.13 3.66
CA LEU A 151 1.56 5.91 2.32
C LEU A 151 2.88 6.68 2.09
N TYR A 152 3.65 6.21 1.12
CA TYR A 152 4.58 7.01 0.34
C TYR A 152 4.41 6.68 -1.13
N HIS A 153 4.67 7.63 -2.00
CA HIS A 153 4.62 7.41 -3.45
C HIS A 153 5.48 8.40 -4.23
N CYS A 154 5.71 8.12 -5.49
CA CYS A 154 6.37 9.06 -6.39
C CYS A 154 5.41 10.20 -6.76
N ALA A 155 5.89 11.44 -6.73
CA ALA A 155 5.11 12.64 -7.01
C ALA A 155 5.89 13.67 -7.84
N PRO A 156 6.29 13.36 -9.08
CA PRO A 156 7.07 14.28 -9.91
C PRO A 156 6.27 15.47 -10.47
N GLY A 157 4.98 15.52 -10.15
CA GLY A 157 4.09 16.63 -10.51
C GLY A 157 3.19 16.37 -11.72
N GLY A 158 2.11 17.12 -11.80
CA GLY A 158 1.14 17.08 -12.90
C GLY A 158 0.58 15.68 -13.17
N SER A 159 0.35 15.34 -14.44
CA SER A 159 -0.16 14.04 -14.87
C SER A 159 0.86 12.89 -14.69
N MET A 160 2.13 13.20 -14.43
CA MET A 160 3.14 12.18 -14.18
C MET A 160 2.94 11.50 -12.82
N THR A 161 2.44 12.21 -11.81
CA THR A 161 2.17 11.63 -10.49
C THR A 161 1.26 10.41 -10.57
N PRO A 162 0.02 10.46 -11.08
CA PRO A 162 -0.81 9.27 -11.19
C PRO A 162 -0.20 8.19 -12.09
N LEU A 163 0.50 8.55 -13.17
CA LEU A 163 1.16 7.56 -14.05
C LEU A 163 2.26 6.78 -13.33
N HIS A 164 3.11 7.44 -12.53
CA HIS A 164 4.14 6.77 -11.73
C HIS A 164 3.54 5.88 -10.65
N VAL A 165 2.47 6.33 -9.99
CA VAL A 165 1.77 5.55 -8.95
C VAL A 165 1.21 4.26 -9.53
N ILE A 166 0.44 4.34 -10.63
CA ILE A 166 -0.13 3.12 -11.24
C ILE A 166 0.92 2.22 -11.91
N SER A 167 2.10 2.75 -12.24
CA SER A 167 3.23 1.93 -12.72
C SER A 167 3.95 1.19 -11.59
N GLY A 168 3.51 1.38 -10.32
CA GLY A 168 3.97 0.63 -9.16
C GLY A 168 4.74 1.43 -8.11
N MET A 169 4.86 2.77 -8.26
CA MET A 169 5.67 3.58 -7.34
C MET A 169 4.89 4.05 -6.11
N SER A 170 4.50 3.11 -5.29
CA SER A 170 3.92 3.37 -3.96
C SER A 170 4.34 2.32 -2.95
N GLY A 171 4.26 2.65 -1.67
CA GLY A 171 4.53 1.76 -0.56
C GLY A 171 4.04 2.38 0.75
N ALA A 172 4.44 1.84 1.91
CA ALA A 172 3.98 2.36 3.19
C ALA A 172 5.09 2.52 4.22
N VAL A 173 4.83 3.40 5.19
CA VAL A 173 5.59 3.56 6.42
C VAL A 173 4.68 3.22 7.60
N MET A 174 5.10 2.33 8.48
CA MET A 174 4.44 2.05 9.75
C MET A 174 5.23 2.71 10.87
N VAL A 175 4.62 3.67 11.54
CA VAL A 175 5.16 4.33 12.73
C VAL A 175 4.45 3.73 13.94
N LEU A 176 5.14 2.86 14.67
CA LEU A 176 4.62 2.25 15.88
C LEU A 176 4.61 3.23 17.06
N PRO A 177 3.58 3.23 17.93
CA PRO A 177 3.69 3.86 19.24
C PRO A 177 4.89 3.26 19.98
N ARG A 178 5.63 4.07 20.74
CA ARG A 178 6.80 3.55 21.47
C ARG A 178 6.44 2.47 22.48
N GLU A 179 5.24 2.56 23.06
CA GLU A 179 4.71 1.57 24.01
C GLU A 179 4.02 0.39 23.34
N GLY A 180 4.07 0.29 22.01
CA GLY A 180 3.40 -0.73 21.22
C GLY A 180 1.91 -0.46 20.98
N LEU A 181 1.28 -1.32 20.19
CA LEU A 181 -0.14 -1.23 19.85
C LEU A 181 -1.00 -1.54 21.08
N ARG A 182 -2.09 -0.80 21.26
CA ARG A 182 -3.00 -0.97 22.41
C ARG A 182 -4.45 -0.97 21.99
N ASP A 183 -5.27 -1.72 22.73
CA ASP A 183 -6.72 -1.63 22.60
C ASP A 183 -7.29 -0.41 23.38
N LYS A 184 -8.60 -0.24 23.31
CA LYS A 184 -9.31 0.86 23.98
C LYS A 184 -9.20 0.85 25.52
N THR A 185 -8.79 -0.28 26.12
CA THR A 185 -8.58 -0.40 27.57
C THR A 185 -7.13 -0.13 27.97
N GLY A 186 -6.25 0.09 27.01
CA GLY A 186 -4.81 0.23 27.21
C GLY A 186 -4.06 -1.11 27.25
N LYS A 187 -4.73 -2.24 27.02
CA LYS A 187 -4.08 -3.56 26.93
C LYS A 187 -3.14 -3.59 25.75
N LEU A 188 -1.89 -4.02 25.98
CA LEU A 188 -0.89 -4.22 24.93
C LEU A 188 -1.34 -5.35 24.00
N LEU A 189 -1.26 -5.07 22.70
CA LEU A 189 -1.54 -6.02 21.61
C LEU A 189 -0.24 -6.44 20.96
N HIS A 190 -0.08 -7.75 20.78
CA HIS A 190 1.08 -8.35 20.13
C HIS A 190 0.66 -9.06 18.83
N TYR A 191 1.61 -9.23 17.92
CA TYR A 191 1.49 -10.09 16.75
C TYR A 191 2.69 -11.01 16.64
N ASP A 192 2.44 -12.25 16.18
CA ASP A 192 3.46 -13.24 15.93
C ASP A 192 4.06 -13.08 14.54
N ARG A 193 3.25 -12.56 13.61
CA ARG A 193 3.62 -12.30 12.22
C ARG A 193 3.09 -10.98 11.75
N ILE A 194 3.75 -10.43 10.75
CA ILE A 194 3.29 -9.27 9.99
C ILE A 194 3.40 -9.54 8.51
N TYR A 195 2.37 -9.15 7.77
CA TYR A 195 2.40 -9.09 6.32
C TYR A 195 1.97 -7.71 5.83
N TYR A 196 2.67 -7.21 4.84
CA TYR A 196 2.31 -5.98 4.16
C TYR A 196 1.74 -6.33 2.80
N ILE A 197 0.52 -5.90 2.53
CA ILE A 197 -0.20 -6.12 1.28
C ILE A 197 -0.47 -4.75 0.66
N GLY A 198 0.14 -4.50 -0.50
CA GLY A 198 -0.15 -3.32 -1.30
C GLY A 198 -1.12 -3.68 -2.42
N GLU A 199 -2.24 -2.97 -2.47
CA GLU A 199 -3.17 -3.05 -3.58
C GLU A 199 -2.81 -2.02 -4.63
N ASN A 200 -2.73 -2.45 -5.88
CA ASN A 200 -2.42 -1.59 -7.02
C ASN A 200 -3.43 -1.80 -8.14
N ASP A 201 -3.81 -0.72 -8.80
CA ASP A 201 -4.69 -0.75 -9.96
C ASP A 201 -3.90 -0.40 -11.23
N PHE A 202 -4.11 -1.20 -12.28
CA PHE A 202 -3.53 -0.97 -13.61
C PHE A 202 -4.59 -0.63 -14.64
N TYR A 203 -4.17 0.13 -15.65
CA TYR A 203 -5.02 0.60 -16.76
C TYR A 203 -4.34 0.23 -18.07
N VAL A 204 -4.53 -1.00 -18.51
CA VAL A 204 -3.84 -1.56 -19.67
C VAL A 204 -4.71 -1.43 -20.92
N PRO A 205 -4.21 -0.84 -22.01
CA PRO A 205 -4.95 -0.76 -23.26
C PRO A 205 -5.22 -2.13 -23.86
N ARG A 206 -6.30 -2.24 -24.62
CA ARG A 206 -6.61 -3.43 -25.44
C ARG A 206 -6.31 -3.15 -26.90
N GLY A 207 -5.89 -4.19 -27.60
CA GLY A 207 -5.74 -4.19 -29.05
C GLY A 207 -7.07 -4.37 -29.77
N ASP A 208 -7.04 -4.34 -31.10
CA ASP A 208 -8.20 -4.56 -31.97
C ASP A 208 -8.78 -5.98 -31.80
N ASP A 209 -7.97 -6.92 -31.36
CA ASP A 209 -8.37 -8.30 -31.02
C ASP A 209 -9.04 -8.42 -29.63
N GLY A 210 -9.20 -7.32 -28.91
CA GLY A 210 -9.78 -7.25 -27.56
C GLY A 210 -8.86 -7.71 -26.44
N LYS A 211 -7.64 -8.20 -26.73
CA LYS A 211 -6.68 -8.63 -25.71
C LYS A 211 -5.91 -7.45 -25.13
N PHE A 212 -5.42 -7.61 -23.90
CA PHE A 212 -4.53 -6.62 -23.30
C PHE A 212 -3.23 -6.51 -24.09
N GLN A 213 -2.81 -5.27 -24.34
CA GLN A 213 -1.55 -4.99 -25.04
C GLN A 213 -0.39 -4.97 -24.05
N SER A 214 0.57 -5.89 -24.24
CA SER A 214 1.86 -5.75 -23.56
C SER A 214 2.63 -4.57 -24.14
N VAL A 215 3.07 -3.66 -23.26
CA VAL A 215 3.87 -2.50 -23.59
C VAL A 215 5.05 -2.44 -22.62
N THR A 216 6.25 -2.24 -23.15
CA THR A 216 7.47 -2.18 -22.33
C THR A 216 8.10 -0.79 -22.31
N ASP A 217 7.70 0.09 -23.22
CA ASP A 217 8.15 1.46 -23.31
C ASP A 217 7.11 2.42 -22.70
N ALA A 218 7.56 3.25 -21.77
CA ALA A 218 6.70 4.21 -21.08
C ALA A 218 6.12 5.28 -22.01
N SER A 219 6.86 5.68 -23.07
CA SER A 219 6.42 6.67 -24.05
C SER A 219 5.20 6.21 -24.86
N ASP A 220 5.13 4.89 -25.13
CA ASP A 220 3.99 4.27 -25.81
C ASP A 220 2.83 3.96 -24.85
N TYR A 221 3.15 3.66 -23.60
CA TYR A 221 2.18 3.25 -22.58
C TYR A 221 1.39 4.43 -22.01
N PHE A 222 2.06 5.51 -21.62
CA PHE A 222 1.45 6.59 -20.85
C PHE A 222 0.30 7.31 -21.57
N PRO A 223 0.38 7.66 -22.85
CA PRO A 223 -0.74 8.35 -23.52
C PRO A 223 -2.03 7.52 -23.51
N LYS A 224 -1.93 6.24 -23.81
CA LYS A 224 -3.07 5.30 -23.85
C LYS A 224 -3.61 5.01 -22.45
N THR A 225 -2.72 4.81 -21.50
CA THR A 225 -3.07 4.54 -20.10
C THR A 225 -3.73 5.73 -19.43
N LEU A 226 -3.26 6.97 -19.70
CA LEU A 226 -3.86 8.19 -19.17
C LEU A 226 -5.31 8.38 -19.66
N GLU A 227 -5.59 8.00 -20.91
CA GLU A 227 -6.95 8.03 -21.44
C GLU A 227 -7.87 7.04 -20.70
N LEU A 228 -7.39 5.84 -20.43
CA LEU A 228 -8.13 4.82 -19.65
C LEU A 228 -8.35 5.25 -18.20
N MET A 229 -7.30 5.79 -17.55
CA MET A 229 -7.38 6.28 -16.17
C MET A 229 -8.48 7.35 -15.99
N ARG A 230 -8.68 8.22 -16.97
CA ARG A 230 -9.74 9.25 -16.92
C ARG A 230 -11.15 8.65 -16.84
N LYS A 231 -11.33 7.39 -17.21
CA LYS A 231 -12.59 6.65 -17.07
C LYS A 231 -12.79 6.08 -15.67
N LEU A 232 -11.74 6.10 -14.82
CA LEU A 232 -11.71 5.59 -13.44
C LEU A 232 -12.08 4.10 -13.32
N VAL A 233 -11.97 3.33 -14.40
CA VAL A 233 -12.24 1.89 -14.43
C VAL A 233 -10.95 1.15 -14.70
N PRO A 234 -10.32 0.53 -13.68
CA PRO A 234 -9.10 -0.22 -13.85
C PRO A 234 -9.33 -1.51 -14.65
N THR A 235 -8.30 -1.99 -15.32
CA THR A 235 -8.31 -3.28 -16.02
C THR A 235 -7.85 -4.43 -15.13
N HIS A 236 -7.01 -4.12 -14.15
CA HIS A 236 -6.52 -5.04 -13.12
C HIS A 236 -6.52 -4.30 -11.79
N VAL A 237 -6.92 -5.00 -10.74
CA VAL A 237 -6.74 -4.58 -9.35
C VAL A 237 -6.10 -5.77 -8.65
N VAL A 238 -4.87 -5.59 -8.16
CA VAL A 238 -4.05 -6.73 -7.76
C VAL A 238 -3.37 -6.48 -6.42
N PHE A 239 -3.06 -7.54 -5.71
CA PHE A 239 -2.15 -7.50 -4.58
C PHE A 239 -0.74 -7.84 -5.04
N GLU A 240 0.27 -7.17 -4.49
CA GLU A 240 1.70 -7.37 -4.80
C GLU A 240 2.02 -7.27 -6.31
N GLY A 241 1.34 -6.35 -7.01
CA GLY A 241 1.63 -5.97 -8.39
C GLY A 241 1.31 -7.01 -9.45
N LYS A 242 0.67 -8.14 -9.08
CA LYS A 242 0.34 -9.19 -10.05
C LYS A 242 -0.87 -10.01 -9.62
N VAL A 243 -1.72 -10.39 -10.58
CA VAL A 243 -2.79 -11.38 -10.36
C VAL A 243 -2.16 -12.69 -9.83
N GLY A 244 -2.71 -13.19 -8.75
CA GLY A 244 -2.26 -14.46 -8.16
C GLY A 244 -0.93 -14.40 -7.38
N ALA A 245 -0.35 -13.23 -7.16
CA ALA A 245 0.95 -13.10 -6.48
C ALA A 245 0.99 -13.77 -5.10
N LEU A 246 -0.11 -13.72 -4.36
CA LEU A 246 -0.24 -14.28 -3.00
C LEU A 246 -1.18 -15.49 -2.92
N THR A 247 -1.28 -16.29 -3.99
CA THR A 247 -2.19 -17.44 -4.03
C THR A 247 -1.44 -18.76 -4.26
N GLY A 248 -2.14 -19.87 -4.09
CA GLY A 248 -1.58 -21.20 -4.33
C GLY A 248 -0.30 -21.46 -3.53
N LYS A 249 0.80 -21.75 -4.21
CA LYS A 249 2.11 -22.00 -3.58
C LYS A 249 2.71 -20.77 -2.89
N ASN A 250 2.26 -19.58 -3.25
CA ASN A 250 2.72 -18.32 -2.69
C ASN A 250 1.79 -17.82 -1.55
N ALA A 251 0.81 -18.62 -1.13
CA ALA A 251 -0.08 -18.27 -0.04
C ALA A 251 0.70 -17.88 1.23
N LEU A 252 0.21 -16.85 1.91
CA LEU A 252 0.74 -16.41 3.21
C LEU A 252 0.56 -17.52 4.24
N GLN A 253 1.51 -17.67 5.14
CA GLN A 253 1.52 -18.79 6.10
C GLN A 253 1.16 -18.31 7.50
N ALA A 254 0.33 -19.05 8.21
CA ALA A 254 0.05 -18.87 9.63
C ALA A 254 -0.24 -20.22 10.31
N LYS A 255 -0.37 -20.20 11.63
CA LYS A 255 -0.80 -21.35 12.42
C LYS A 255 -1.97 -20.98 13.31
N VAL A 256 -2.78 -21.98 13.67
CA VAL A 256 -3.82 -21.80 14.69
C VAL A 256 -3.18 -21.29 15.97
N GLY A 257 -3.74 -20.24 16.55
CA GLY A 257 -3.23 -19.53 17.72
C GLY A 257 -2.29 -18.36 17.41
N GLU A 258 -1.72 -18.27 16.20
CA GLU A 258 -0.91 -17.09 15.81
C GLU A 258 -1.78 -15.89 15.53
N THR A 259 -1.34 -14.74 16.03
CA THR A 259 -1.90 -13.41 15.69
C THR A 259 -1.09 -12.78 14.58
N VAL A 260 -1.74 -12.40 13.51
CA VAL A 260 -1.13 -11.77 12.34
C VAL A 260 -1.55 -10.31 12.26
N LEU A 261 -0.56 -9.42 12.10
CA LEU A 261 -0.80 -8.03 11.71
C LEU A 261 -0.79 -7.96 10.18
N ILE A 262 -1.92 -7.57 9.60
CA ILE A 262 -2.06 -7.30 8.17
C ILE A 262 -2.01 -5.79 7.99
N VAL A 263 -0.97 -5.29 7.34
CA VAL A 263 -0.87 -3.90 6.90
C VAL A 263 -1.33 -3.84 5.46
N HIS A 264 -2.28 -2.96 5.14
CA HIS A 264 -2.83 -2.81 3.80
C HIS A 264 -2.74 -1.36 3.33
N SER A 265 -2.30 -1.16 2.10
CA SER A 265 -2.23 0.17 1.48
C SER A 265 -2.82 0.19 0.08
N GLN A 266 -3.44 1.32 -0.27
CA GLN A 266 -3.92 1.61 -1.62
C GLN A 266 -3.62 3.07 -1.96
N ALA A 267 -2.81 3.29 -2.99
CA ALA A 267 -2.30 4.62 -3.30
C ALA A 267 -3.27 5.49 -4.11
N ASN A 268 -4.14 4.88 -4.89
CA ASN A 268 -4.96 5.60 -5.89
C ASN A 268 -6.47 5.50 -5.61
N ARG A 269 -6.99 4.29 -5.42
CA ARG A 269 -8.43 4.03 -5.23
C ARG A 269 -8.72 3.55 -3.83
N ASP A 270 -10.00 3.49 -3.44
CA ASP A 270 -10.38 2.84 -2.18
C ASP A 270 -10.37 1.33 -2.29
N SER A 271 -10.18 0.68 -1.13
CA SER A 271 -10.26 -0.76 -0.96
C SER A 271 -11.19 -1.12 0.19
N ARG A 272 -11.71 -2.34 0.15
CA ARG A 272 -12.62 -2.90 1.17
C ARG A 272 -12.13 -4.27 1.59
N PRO A 273 -11.03 -4.32 2.36
CA PRO A 273 -10.48 -5.59 2.80
C PRO A 273 -11.45 -6.40 3.64
N HIS A 274 -11.48 -7.70 3.37
CA HIS A 274 -12.25 -8.70 4.09
C HIS A 274 -11.43 -9.99 4.21
N LEU A 275 -11.54 -10.68 5.34
CA LEU A 275 -10.91 -11.98 5.55
C LEU A 275 -11.99 -13.05 5.64
N ILE A 276 -12.19 -13.81 4.56
CA ILE A 276 -13.12 -14.93 4.54
C ILE A 276 -12.65 -16.02 5.52
N GLY A 277 -13.46 -16.30 6.52
CA GLY A 277 -13.15 -17.24 7.60
C GLY A 277 -12.73 -16.57 8.90
N GLY A 278 -12.62 -15.25 8.93
CA GLY A 278 -12.26 -14.47 10.11
C GLY A 278 -12.84 -13.06 10.07
N HIS A 279 -12.59 -12.35 11.15
CA HIS A 279 -12.94 -10.93 11.29
C HIS A 279 -11.68 -10.19 11.74
N GLY A 280 -11.60 -8.88 11.49
CA GLY A 280 -10.53 -8.09 12.11
C GLY A 280 -10.76 -8.00 13.62
N ASP A 281 -10.00 -8.75 14.43
CA ASP A 281 -10.13 -8.69 15.91
C ASP A 281 -9.91 -7.27 16.42
N TYR A 282 -8.95 -6.56 15.82
CA TYR A 282 -8.68 -5.14 16.03
C TYR A 282 -8.29 -4.49 14.69
N VAL A 283 -8.97 -3.42 14.33
CA VAL A 283 -8.80 -2.75 13.02
C VAL A 283 -8.56 -1.26 13.20
N TRP A 284 -7.49 -0.76 12.61
CA TRP A 284 -7.22 0.66 12.41
C TRP A 284 -7.40 0.98 10.92
N GLU A 285 -8.64 1.08 10.46
CA GLU A 285 -8.94 1.32 9.04
C GLU A 285 -8.41 2.66 8.53
N THR A 286 -8.26 3.66 9.42
CA THR A 286 -7.64 4.95 9.10
C THR A 286 -6.12 4.95 9.29
N GLY A 287 -5.55 3.83 9.73
CA GLY A 287 -4.13 3.70 10.02
C GLY A 287 -3.61 4.52 11.20
N LYS A 288 -4.44 5.06 12.07
CA LYS A 288 -4.02 5.92 13.20
C LYS A 288 -4.01 5.16 14.51
N PHE A 289 -2.81 4.78 14.97
CA PHE A 289 -2.63 3.91 16.13
C PHE A 289 -2.94 4.56 17.49
N HIS A 290 -3.00 5.89 17.56
CA HIS A 290 -3.49 6.59 18.77
C HIS A 290 -5.01 6.59 18.89
N ASN A 291 -5.74 6.29 17.81
CA ASN A 291 -7.16 6.05 17.90
C ASN A 291 -7.39 4.62 18.42
N PRO A 292 -8.40 4.40 19.27
CA PRO A 292 -8.78 3.04 19.62
C PRO A 292 -9.14 2.24 18.35
N PRO A 293 -8.66 0.99 18.24
CA PRO A 293 -9.07 0.16 17.11
C PRO A 293 -10.54 -0.22 17.21
N GLU A 294 -11.20 -0.31 16.08
CA GLU A 294 -12.49 -1.01 15.96
C GLU A 294 -12.28 -2.51 16.20
N LYS A 295 -13.36 -3.20 16.58
CA LYS A 295 -13.30 -4.62 16.87
C LYS A 295 -14.26 -5.43 16.02
N ASP A 296 -13.82 -6.64 15.72
CA ASP A 296 -14.65 -7.67 15.11
C ASP A 296 -15.29 -7.22 13.78
N LEU A 297 -14.55 -6.40 13.00
CA LEU A 297 -15.02 -5.95 11.70
C LEU A 297 -14.94 -7.10 10.67
N GLU A 298 -16.06 -7.34 9.97
CA GLU A 298 -16.05 -8.29 8.86
C GLU A 298 -15.36 -7.71 7.63
N THR A 299 -15.63 -6.43 7.32
CA THR A 299 -15.01 -5.67 6.24
C THR A 299 -14.66 -4.28 6.75
N TRP A 300 -13.52 -3.74 6.32
CA TRP A 300 -13.11 -2.39 6.70
C TRP A 300 -12.77 -1.55 5.47
N PHE A 301 -12.61 -0.26 5.66
CA PHE A 301 -12.47 0.68 4.56
C PHE A 301 -11.09 1.33 4.55
N ILE A 302 -10.30 1.07 3.49
CA ILE A 302 -9.06 1.77 3.22
C ILE A 302 -9.33 2.84 2.16
N ARG A 303 -9.20 4.09 2.55
CA ARG A 303 -9.38 5.24 1.65
C ARG A 303 -8.27 5.29 0.63
N GLY A 304 -8.57 5.72 -0.58
CA GLY A 304 -7.55 6.00 -1.60
C GLY A 304 -6.51 6.98 -1.07
N GLY A 305 -5.24 6.71 -1.35
CA GLY A 305 -4.12 7.49 -0.80
C GLY A 305 -3.86 7.27 0.68
N SER A 306 -4.23 6.11 1.24
CA SER A 306 -4.00 5.78 2.64
C SER A 306 -3.63 4.32 2.88
N ALA A 307 -3.36 4.00 4.14
CA ALA A 307 -3.10 2.64 4.59
C ALA A 307 -3.78 2.41 5.94
N GLY A 308 -4.04 1.15 6.25
CA GLY A 308 -4.60 0.69 7.51
C GLY A 308 -3.94 -0.57 8.01
N ALA A 309 -4.35 -1.04 9.17
CA ALA A 309 -3.84 -2.26 9.77
C ALA A 309 -4.95 -3.03 10.47
N ALA A 310 -4.87 -4.35 10.44
CA ALA A 310 -5.78 -5.25 11.12
C ALA A 310 -5.02 -6.36 11.82
N LEU A 311 -5.39 -6.67 13.07
CA LEU A 311 -4.93 -7.87 13.78
C LEU A 311 -6.01 -8.93 13.71
N TYR A 312 -5.60 -10.17 13.43
CA TYR A 312 -6.45 -11.34 13.50
C TYR A 312 -5.69 -12.54 14.08
N THR A 313 -6.30 -13.21 15.04
CA THR A 313 -5.77 -14.48 15.58
C THR A 313 -6.46 -15.64 14.91
N PHE A 314 -5.74 -16.46 14.16
CA PHE A 314 -6.30 -17.61 13.45
C PHE A 314 -6.77 -18.69 14.44
N ARG A 315 -8.03 -19.12 14.32
CA ARG A 315 -8.66 -20.07 15.26
C ARG A 315 -8.97 -21.45 14.66
N GLN A 316 -8.91 -21.56 13.32
CA GLN A 316 -9.13 -22.79 12.58
C GLN A 316 -8.05 -22.98 11.53
N PRO A 317 -7.64 -24.21 11.21
CA PRO A 317 -6.76 -24.48 10.07
C PRO A 317 -7.54 -24.38 8.75
N GLY A 318 -6.81 -24.25 7.65
CA GLY A 318 -7.39 -24.25 6.30
C GLY A 318 -6.92 -23.08 5.46
N ILE A 319 -7.63 -22.82 4.38
CA ILE A 319 -7.38 -21.70 3.49
C ILE A 319 -8.35 -20.57 3.83
N TYR A 320 -7.81 -19.42 4.19
CA TYR A 320 -8.55 -18.17 4.31
C TYR A 320 -8.25 -17.32 3.08
N VAL A 321 -9.24 -16.55 2.65
CA VAL A 321 -9.06 -15.61 1.54
C VAL A 321 -9.16 -14.18 2.06
N TYR A 322 -8.08 -13.43 1.91
CA TYR A 322 -8.05 -11.99 2.14
C TYR A 322 -8.24 -11.29 0.80
N LEU A 323 -9.26 -10.47 0.68
CA LEU A 323 -9.65 -9.89 -0.59
C LEU A 323 -10.23 -8.48 -0.44
N ASN A 324 -10.23 -7.72 -1.53
CA ASN A 324 -11.06 -6.52 -1.66
C ASN A 324 -12.52 -6.96 -1.93
N HIS A 325 -13.47 -6.60 -1.04
CA HIS A 325 -14.86 -7.06 -1.15
C HIS A 325 -15.68 -6.35 -2.25
N MET A 326 -15.03 -5.63 -3.15
CA MET A 326 -15.53 -5.40 -4.51
C MET A 326 -15.28 -6.70 -5.29
N LEU A 327 -16.21 -7.63 -5.29
CA LEU A 327 -15.99 -9.02 -5.70
C LEU A 327 -15.52 -9.19 -7.15
N VAL A 328 -15.92 -8.30 -8.05
CA VAL A 328 -15.37 -8.27 -9.41
C VAL A 328 -13.89 -7.93 -9.38
N GLU A 329 -13.48 -6.94 -8.58
CA GLU A 329 -12.07 -6.56 -8.43
C GLU A 329 -11.24 -7.69 -7.79
N ALA A 330 -11.83 -8.42 -6.83
CA ALA A 330 -11.18 -9.55 -6.20
C ALA A 330 -10.99 -10.73 -7.16
N VAL A 331 -12.10 -11.22 -7.74
CA VAL A 331 -12.13 -12.51 -8.43
C VAL A 331 -11.70 -12.40 -9.89
N GLU A 332 -12.14 -11.35 -10.59
CA GLU A 332 -11.85 -11.18 -12.01
C GLU A 332 -10.61 -10.32 -12.27
N LEU A 333 -10.33 -9.33 -11.40
CA LEU A 333 -9.22 -8.41 -11.61
C LEU A 333 -8.00 -8.73 -10.74
N GLY A 334 -8.11 -9.60 -9.71
CA GLY A 334 -6.99 -10.19 -9.00
C GLY A 334 -6.68 -9.66 -7.60
N ALA A 335 -7.55 -8.86 -6.98
CA ALA A 335 -7.34 -8.29 -5.63
C ALA A 335 -7.63 -9.30 -4.51
N LEU A 336 -6.90 -10.40 -4.47
CA LEU A 336 -7.03 -11.44 -3.45
C LEU A 336 -5.70 -12.10 -3.07
N ALA A 337 -5.63 -12.58 -1.83
CA ALA A 337 -4.54 -13.35 -1.26
C ALA A 337 -5.08 -14.55 -0.48
N HIS A 338 -4.30 -15.62 -0.38
CA HIS A 338 -4.61 -16.77 0.46
C HIS A 338 -3.73 -16.76 1.72
N PHE A 339 -4.33 -17.08 2.86
CA PHE A 339 -3.61 -17.54 4.04
C PHE A 339 -3.79 -19.05 4.15
N LYS A 340 -2.68 -19.78 4.18
CA LYS A 340 -2.65 -21.21 4.51
C LYS A 340 -2.35 -21.34 5.99
N VAL A 341 -3.35 -21.79 6.75
CA VAL A 341 -3.26 -21.91 8.20
C VAL A 341 -3.13 -23.39 8.60
N GLU A 342 -2.07 -23.71 9.32
CA GLU A 342 -1.80 -25.04 9.82
C GLU A 342 -2.31 -25.20 11.26
N GLY A 343 -2.81 -26.39 11.64
CA GLY A 343 -3.28 -26.67 12.98
C GLY A 343 -4.29 -27.81 13.04
N GLN A 344 -4.91 -27.98 14.21
CA GLN A 344 -6.00 -28.94 14.41
C GLN A 344 -7.35 -28.26 14.19
N TRP A 345 -8.25 -28.97 13.51
CA TRP A 345 -9.61 -28.53 13.33
C TRP A 345 -10.39 -28.57 14.66
N ASN A 346 -11.18 -27.55 14.92
CA ASN A 346 -12.03 -27.44 16.09
C ASN A 346 -13.51 -27.51 15.69
N ASP A 347 -14.14 -28.67 15.95
CA ASP A 347 -15.54 -28.92 15.64
C ASP A 347 -16.51 -28.00 16.40
N ASP A 348 -16.10 -27.42 17.56
CA ASP A 348 -16.96 -26.50 18.31
C ASP A 348 -17.15 -25.15 17.59
N LEU A 349 -16.18 -24.76 16.75
CA LEU A 349 -16.26 -23.54 15.96
C LEU A 349 -16.99 -23.74 14.64
N MET A 350 -16.78 -24.90 14.01
CA MET A 350 -17.41 -25.21 12.71
C MET A 350 -17.37 -26.71 12.46
N LYS A 351 -18.50 -27.31 12.13
CA LYS A 351 -18.65 -28.72 11.83
C LYS A 351 -19.66 -28.96 10.73
N GLN A 352 -19.32 -29.82 9.78
CA GLN A 352 -20.32 -30.36 8.85
C GLN A 352 -21.19 -31.39 9.56
N VAL A 353 -22.43 -31.06 9.82
CA VAL A 353 -23.37 -31.93 10.55
C VAL A 353 -23.94 -33.01 9.64
N SER A 354 -24.15 -32.70 8.37
CA SER A 354 -24.62 -33.63 7.35
C SER A 354 -23.95 -33.32 6.01
N PRO A 355 -23.39 -34.32 5.31
CA PRO A 355 -22.87 -34.10 3.96
C PRO A 355 -23.99 -33.76 2.98
N PRO A 356 -23.67 -33.17 1.82
CA PRO A 356 -24.63 -32.99 0.74
C PRO A 356 -25.31 -34.31 0.37
N GLN A 357 -26.62 -34.29 0.28
CA GLN A 357 -27.43 -35.44 -0.12
C GLN A 357 -28.57 -34.97 -1.02
N PRO A 358 -29.11 -35.86 -1.89
CA PRO A 358 -30.24 -35.52 -2.72
C PRO A 358 -31.45 -35.11 -1.86
N ILE A 359 -32.21 -34.11 -2.29
CA ILE A 359 -33.48 -33.76 -1.68
C ILE A 359 -34.46 -34.87 -2.02
N VAL A 360 -34.94 -35.61 -1.00
CA VAL A 360 -36.07 -36.52 -1.18
C VAL A 360 -37.30 -35.64 -1.43
N ALA A 361 -37.90 -35.76 -2.61
CA ALA A 361 -39.15 -35.05 -2.90
C ALA A 361 -40.19 -35.45 -1.81
N VAL A 362 -40.59 -34.47 -1.02
CA VAL A 362 -41.73 -34.69 -0.13
C VAL A 362 -42.94 -34.79 -1.08
N GLU A 363 -43.52 -35.98 -1.19
CA GLU A 363 -44.81 -36.11 -1.84
C GLU A 363 -45.77 -35.14 -1.13
N GLY A 364 -46.23 -34.15 -1.88
CA GLY A 364 -47.25 -33.22 -1.37
C GLY A 364 -48.45 -33.98 -0.84
N PRO A 365 -49.20 -33.43 0.12
CA PRO A 365 -50.40 -34.10 0.65
C PRO A 365 -51.29 -34.53 -0.50
N PRO A 366 -51.79 -35.79 -0.48
CA PRO A 366 -52.64 -36.29 -1.56
C PRO A 366 -53.94 -35.47 -1.62
N GLY A 367 -54.12 -34.75 -2.70
CA GLY A 367 -55.42 -34.24 -3.10
C GLY A 367 -55.67 -32.74 -3.01
N GLU A 368 -55.26 -32.00 -4.00
CA GLU A 368 -56.13 -30.97 -4.59
C GLU A 368 -56.13 -31.19 -6.10
N LYS A 369 -57.12 -31.94 -6.56
CA LYS A 369 -57.49 -31.97 -7.97
C LYS A 369 -58.08 -30.60 -8.27
N SER A 370 -57.39 -29.83 -9.08
CA SER A 370 -57.98 -28.63 -9.70
C SER A 370 -59.20 -29.02 -10.55
N HIS A 371 -60.31 -28.49 -10.22
CA HIS A 371 -61.47 -28.42 -11.08
C HIS A 371 -61.39 -27.26 -12.05
#